data_7b2a1adf78bcc97b7f46e44d5b5ca3f2
#
_entry.id   7b2a1adf78bcc97b7f46e44d5b5ca3f2
#
_cell.length_a   1.000
_cell.length_b   1.000
_cell.length_c   1.000
_cell.angle_alpha   90.00
_cell.angle_beta   90.00
_cell.angle_gamma   90.00
#
_symmetry.space_group_name_H-M   'P 1'
#
loop_
_entity.id
_entity.type
_entity.pdbx_description
1 polymer ?
#
loop_
_entity_poly.entity_id
_entity_poly.type
_entity_poly.pdbx_seq_one_letter_code
_entity_poly.pdbx_strand_id
1 'polypeptide(L)'
;GWNTLNSTGTQKMLIVPVHLSGESETWTSKKLSNIEKAFFGKASETSWHSVSSYFDESSYGNLHLIGEVAPVFESSYSESDLLSYTSRIKNPPCSDLIASEYSSSSSLSNEKRKEYDQDGDGYIDATIFIYLPKPTNSNADTFWAWCYANSNTADPSKPAVNNYMWASYDFINDSYVKTELFETLPSGIEAHTYIHETGHLLGLDDYFCYDSATPWNCAGAS
;
A
#
# COMPACT_ATOMS: atom_id res chain seq x y z
N GLY A 1 11.79 2.40 -13.80
CA GLY A 1 12.26 3.29 -12.73
C GLY A 1 11.08 3.76 -11.88
N TRP A 2 11.37 4.35 -10.74
CA TRP A 2 10.34 4.93 -9.89
C TRP A 2 9.62 6.06 -10.64
N ASN A 3 8.33 5.86 -10.89
CA ASN A 3 7.44 6.91 -11.35
C ASN A 3 6.58 7.30 -10.13
N THR A 4 6.93 8.38 -9.44
CA THR A 4 6.22 8.80 -8.22
C THR A 4 4.90 9.45 -8.56
N LEU A 5 3.90 9.31 -7.66
CA LEU A 5 2.69 10.15 -7.71
C LEU A 5 3.08 11.63 -7.69
N ASN A 6 2.33 12.44 -8.40
CA ASN A 6 2.48 13.89 -8.26
C ASN A 6 2.14 14.32 -6.83
N SER A 7 2.92 15.25 -6.29
CA SER A 7 2.74 15.78 -4.93
C SER A 7 1.67 16.88 -4.81
N THR A 8 0.97 17.16 -5.90
CA THR A 8 -0.08 18.20 -5.96
C THR A 8 -1.25 17.77 -6.83
N GLY A 9 -2.39 18.44 -6.67
CA GLY A 9 -3.61 18.16 -7.40
C GLY A 9 -4.31 16.89 -6.94
N THR A 10 -5.19 16.36 -7.76
CA THR A 10 -5.92 15.13 -7.46
C THR A 10 -5.20 13.92 -8.06
N GLN A 11 -4.76 13.02 -7.20
CA GLN A 11 -4.06 11.79 -7.57
C GLN A 11 -4.92 10.58 -7.23
N LYS A 12 -4.93 9.58 -8.12
CA LYS A 12 -5.74 8.37 -7.96
C LYS A 12 -4.90 7.19 -7.49
N MET A 13 -5.42 6.48 -6.49
CA MET A 13 -4.81 5.24 -5.95
C MET A 13 -5.79 4.09 -6.08
N LEU A 14 -5.32 2.96 -6.58
CA LEU A 14 -6.09 1.73 -6.71
C LEU A 14 -5.76 0.79 -5.55
N ILE A 15 -6.74 0.53 -4.68
CA ILE A 15 -6.56 -0.42 -3.56
C ILE A 15 -7.02 -1.80 -4.03
N VAL A 16 -6.12 -2.77 -3.98
CA VAL A 16 -6.35 -4.14 -4.44
C VAL A 16 -6.28 -5.10 -3.25
N PRO A 17 -7.44 -5.55 -2.72
CA PRO A 17 -7.45 -6.62 -1.74
C PRO A 17 -6.98 -7.93 -2.39
N VAL A 18 -6.00 -8.60 -1.79
CA VAL A 18 -5.43 -9.86 -2.30
C VAL A 18 -5.88 -11.02 -1.43
N HIS A 19 -6.40 -12.06 -2.06
CA HIS A 19 -6.67 -13.36 -1.45
C HIS A 19 -5.70 -14.39 -2.02
N LEU A 20 -4.88 -14.97 -1.15
CA LEU A 20 -3.88 -15.95 -1.56
C LEU A 20 -4.49 -17.34 -1.74
N SER A 21 -3.92 -18.13 -2.63
CA SER A 21 -4.40 -19.49 -2.89
C SER A 21 -4.35 -20.37 -1.64
N GLY A 22 -5.46 -21.03 -1.33
CA GLY A 22 -5.58 -21.91 -0.16
C GLY A 22 -5.72 -21.19 1.19
N GLU A 23 -5.83 -19.88 1.19
CA GLU A 23 -6.05 -19.09 2.40
C GLU A 23 -7.45 -19.33 2.96
N SER A 24 -7.54 -19.61 4.27
CA SER A 24 -8.83 -19.87 4.93
C SER A 24 -9.54 -18.57 5.36
N GLU A 25 -8.79 -17.53 5.62
CA GLU A 25 -9.33 -16.22 5.93
C GLU A 25 -9.85 -15.55 4.65
N THR A 26 -11.00 -14.89 4.73
CA THR A 26 -11.67 -14.30 3.56
C THR A 26 -11.89 -12.80 3.72
N TRP A 27 -11.97 -12.11 2.61
CA TRP A 27 -12.41 -10.73 2.55
C TRP A 27 -13.92 -10.62 2.79
N THR A 28 -14.30 -10.01 3.91
CA THR A 28 -15.69 -9.69 4.21
C THR A 28 -16.03 -8.26 3.81
N SER A 29 -17.31 -7.95 3.63
CA SER A 29 -17.75 -6.58 3.36
C SER A 29 -17.28 -5.59 4.44
N LYS A 30 -17.17 -6.03 5.69
CA LYS A 30 -16.65 -5.22 6.80
C LYS A 30 -15.16 -4.90 6.60
N LYS A 31 -14.34 -5.89 6.23
CA LYS A 31 -12.92 -5.68 5.96
C LYS A 31 -12.71 -4.72 4.79
N LEU A 32 -13.45 -4.91 3.71
CA LEU A 32 -13.39 -4.02 2.53
C LEU A 32 -13.79 -2.58 2.90
N SER A 33 -14.87 -2.40 3.65
CA SER A 33 -15.28 -1.09 4.15
C SER A 33 -14.25 -0.45 5.09
N ASN A 34 -13.60 -1.24 5.93
CA ASN A 34 -12.54 -0.74 6.81
C ASN A 34 -11.33 -0.24 6.03
N ILE A 35 -10.92 -0.95 4.97
CA ILE A 35 -9.84 -0.46 4.08
C ILE A 35 -10.26 0.83 3.39
N GLU A 36 -11.46 0.88 2.83
CA GLU A 36 -11.96 2.09 2.18
C GLU A 36 -11.91 3.31 3.12
N LYS A 37 -12.32 3.13 4.38
CA LYS A 37 -12.21 4.16 5.42
C LYS A 37 -10.77 4.52 5.77
N ALA A 38 -9.88 3.53 5.89
CA ALA A 38 -8.47 3.78 6.20
C ALA A 38 -7.79 4.61 5.11
N PHE A 39 -8.13 4.41 3.84
CA PHE A 39 -7.54 5.15 2.74
C PHE A 39 -8.28 6.46 2.40
N PHE A 40 -9.62 6.42 2.32
CA PHE A 40 -10.42 7.51 1.76
C PHE A 40 -11.49 8.07 2.70
N GLY A 41 -11.59 7.56 3.91
CA GLY A 41 -12.56 8.03 4.90
C GLY A 41 -12.23 9.43 5.40
N LYS A 42 -13.20 10.03 6.07
CA LYS A 42 -12.97 11.27 6.83
C LYS A 42 -12.11 10.97 8.06
N ALA A 43 -11.37 11.96 8.56
CA ALA A 43 -10.60 11.82 9.80
C ALA A 43 -11.45 11.31 10.99
N SER A 44 -12.74 11.64 11.02
CA SER A 44 -13.68 11.16 12.06
C SER A 44 -14.06 9.68 11.94
N GLU A 45 -13.75 9.02 10.84
CA GLU A 45 -14.04 7.60 10.59
C GLU A 45 -12.86 6.69 10.93
N THR A 46 -11.71 7.27 11.26
CA THR A 46 -10.48 6.59 11.65
C THR A 46 -10.07 7.04 13.05
N SER A 47 -9.03 6.43 13.59
CA SER A 47 -8.52 6.77 14.92
C SER A 47 -7.89 8.15 14.97
N TRP A 48 -7.33 8.61 13.85
CA TRP A 48 -6.64 9.90 13.74
C TRP A 48 -6.90 10.51 12.36
N HIS A 49 -6.30 9.95 11.30
CA HIS A 49 -6.51 10.32 9.90
C HIS A 49 -6.71 9.08 9.03
N SER A 50 -7.39 9.25 7.91
CA SER A 50 -7.23 8.37 6.74
C SER A 50 -6.00 8.81 5.95
N VAL A 51 -5.54 7.98 5.01
CA VAL A 51 -4.48 8.38 4.07
C VAL A 51 -4.85 9.68 3.34
N SER A 52 -6.06 9.74 2.79
CA SER A 52 -6.54 10.92 2.06
C SER A 52 -6.60 12.17 2.95
N SER A 53 -7.20 12.09 4.14
CA SER A 53 -7.34 13.25 5.02
C SER A 53 -5.99 13.74 5.57
N TYR A 54 -5.03 12.83 5.79
CA TYR A 54 -3.68 13.21 6.24
C TYR A 54 -2.95 14.04 5.18
N PHE A 55 -2.92 13.55 3.93
CA PHE A 55 -2.21 14.25 2.87
C PHE A 55 -2.92 15.53 2.42
N ASP A 56 -4.25 15.59 2.51
CA ASP A 56 -4.99 16.84 2.28
C ASP A 56 -4.58 17.90 3.32
N GLU A 57 -4.60 17.56 4.60
CA GLU A 57 -4.23 18.50 5.67
C GLU A 57 -2.74 18.87 5.63
N SER A 58 -1.85 17.88 5.52
CA SER A 58 -0.40 18.11 5.53
C SER A 58 0.11 18.90 4.31
N SER A 59 -0.60 18.83 3.19
CA SER A 59 -0.32 19.60 1.98
C SER A 59 -1.03 20.97 1.95
N TYR A 60 -1.75 21.33 3.01
CA TYR A 60 -2.61 22.54 3.03
C TYR A 60 -3.65 22.56 1.90
N GLY A 61 -4.24 21.41 1.59
CA GLY A 61 -5.24 21.27 0.53
C GLY A 61 -4.68 21.32 -0.91
N ASN A 62 -3.35 21.13 -1.07
CA ASN A 62 -2.75 21.11 -2.40
C ASN A 62 -2.67 19.70 -3.01
N LEU A 63 -2.82 18.64 -2.22
CA LEU A 63 -2.83 17.26 -2.67
C LEU A 63 -4.11 16.55 -2.19
N HIS A 64 -4.87 16.03 -3.13
CA HIS A 64 -6.07 15.24 -2.86
C HIS A 64 -5.86 13.81 -3.35
N LEU A 65 -5.72 12.86 -2.44
CA LEU A 65 -5.65 11.44 -2.77
C LEU A 65 -7.06 10.86 -2.78
N ILE A 66 -7.47 10.34 -3.93
CA ILE A 66 -8.76 9.68 -4.13
C ILE A 66 -8.56 8.29 -4.73
N GLY A 67 -9.60 7.50 -4.77
CA GLY A 67 -9.54 6.18 -5.40
C GLY A 67 -10.69 5.28 -4.99
N GLU A 68 -10.49 3.99 -5.18
CA GLU A 68 -11.47 2.98 -4.80
C GLU A 68 -10.79 1.68 -4.38
N VAL A 69 -11.57 0.84 -3.71
CA VAL A 69 -11.21 -0.55 -3.44
C VAL A 69 -11.68 -1.40 -4.63
N ALA A 70 -10.74 -1.97 -5.36
CA ALA A 70 -11.00 -2.88 -6.47
C ALA A 70 -11.67 -4.19 -6.00
N PRO A 71 -12.26 -4.97 -6.90
CA PRO A 71 -12.66 -6.34 -6.59
C PRO A 71 -11.49 -7.14 -6.02
N VAL A 72 -11.79 -8.07 -5.10
CA VAL A 72 -10.77 -8.95 -4.51
C VAL A 72 -10.03 -9.68 -5.62
N PHE A 73 -8.71 -9.61 -5.58
CA PHE A 73 -7.84 -10.33 -6.49
C PHE A 73 -7.52 -11.72 -5.93
N GLU A 74 -8.00 -12.73 -6.61
CA GLU A 74 -7.70 -14.14 -6.31
C GLU A 74 -6.36 -14.51 -6.94
N SER A 75 -5.31 -14.55 -6.13
CA SER A 75 -3.97 -14.91 -6.59
C SER A 75 -3.82 -16.44 -6.72
N SER A 76 -3.05 -16.89 -7.70
CA SER A 76 -2.65 -18.29 -7.80
C SER A 76 -1.54 -18.68 -6.81
N TYR A 77 -0.84 -17.72 -6.25
CA TYR A 77 0.20 -17.93 -5.26
C TYR A 77 -0.37 -18.14 -3.86
N SER A 78 0.15 -19.14 -3.14
CA SER A 78 -0.14 -19.39 -1.74
C SER A 78 0.80 -18.59 -0.82
N GLU A 79 0.47 -18.51 0.47
CA GLU A 79 1.36 -17.96 1.49
C GLU A 79 2.72 -18.69 1.48
N SER A 80 2.73 -20.01 1.34
CA SER A 80 3.97 -20.80 1.29
C SER A 80 4.81 -20.52 0.05
N ASP A 81 4.19 -20.21 -1.09
CA ASP A 81 4.91 -19.82 -2.29
C ASP A 81 5.64 -18.50 -2.07
N LEU A 82 4.98 -17.51 -1.48
CA LEU A 82 5.58 -16.22 -1.18
C LEU A 82 6.71 -16.34 -0.14
N LEU A 83 6.50 -17.12 0.92
CA LEU A 83 7.54 -17.36 1.94
C LEU A 83 8.77 -18.07 1.39
N SER A 84 8.61 -18.95 0.42
CA SER A 84 9.70 -19.72 -0.19
C SER A 84 10.44 -18.96 -1.29
N TYR A 85 9.79 -17.97 -1.92
CA TYR A 85 10.35 -17.27 -3.08
C TYR A 85 11.51 -16.36 -2.72
N THR A 86 11.28 -15.36 -1.87
CA THR A 86 12.31 -14.39 -1.48
C THR A 86 11.85 -13.51 -0.33
N SER A 87 12.80 -12.89 0.37
CA SER A 87 12.54 -11.85 1.35
C SER A 87 12.55 -10.45 0.70
N ARG A 88 12.05 -9.44 1.42
CA ARG A 88 12.06 -8.04 0.96
C ARG A 88 13.45 -7.48 0.65
N ILE A 89 14.50 -8.06 1.26
CA ILE A 89 15.89 -7.65 1.04
C ILE A 89 16.49 -8.23 -0.25
N LYS A 90 15.77 -9.13 -0.91
CA LYS A 90 16.13 -9.63 -2.24
C LYS A 90 15.41 -8.81 -3.30
N ASN A 91 16.02 -8.63 -4.43
CA ASN A 91 15.48 -7.88 -5.55
C ASN A 91 15.25 -8.83 -6.74
N PRO A 92 14.01 -9.00 -7.22
CA PRO A 92 12.75 -8.42 -6.71
C PRO A 92 12.23 -9.10 -5.44
N PRO A 93 11.35 -8.44 -4.64
CA PRO A 93 10.67 -9.04 -3.49
C PRO A 93 9.55 -9.98 -3.94
N CYS A 94 9.06 -10.83 -3.02
CA CYS A 94 7.97 -11.78 -3.33
C CYS A 94 6.68 -11.11 -3.81
N SER A 95 6.38 -9.92 -3.32
CA SER A 95 5.20 -9.13 -3.76
C SER A 95 5.21 -8.79 -5.25
N ASP A 96 6.38 -8.85 -5.89
CA ASP A 96 6.51 -8.63 -7.34
C ASP A 96 5.86 -9.73 -8.18
N LEU A 97 5.72 -10.95 -7.64
CA LEU A 97 4.92 -12.01 -8.24
C LEU A 97 3.45 -11.60 -8.33
N ILE A 98 2.90 -11.04 -7.25
CA ILE A 98 1.51 -10.57 -7.20
C ILE A 98 1.30 -9.39 -8.15
N ALA A 99 2.23 -8.43 -8.18
CA ALA A 99 2.16 -7.28 -9.08
C ALA A 99 2.17 -7.71 -10.56
N SER A 100 3.01 -8.67 -10.92
CA SER A 100 3.10 -9.23 -12.28
C SER A 100 1.86 -10.05 -12.64
N GLU A 101 1.37 -10.88 -11.72
CA GLU A 101 0.14 -11.67 -11.92
C GLU A 101 -1.07 -10.75 -12.11
N TYR A 102 -1.23 -9.73 -11.25
CA TYR A 102 -2.31 -8.76 -11.35
C TYR A 102 -2.27 -7.99 -12.68
N SER A 103 -1.10 -7.55 -13.11
CA SER A 103 -0.91 -6.85 -14.39
C SER A 103 -1.36 -7.71 -15.58
N SER A 104 -1.06 -9.01 -15.54
CA SER A 104 -1.43 -9.96 -16.59
C SER A 104 -2.91 -10.35 -16.54
N SER A 105 -3.55 -10.22 -15.39
CA SER A 105 -4.93 -10.68 -15.14
C SER A 105 -5.98 -9.85 -15.86
N SER A 106 -7.21 -10.35 -15.86
CA SER A 106 -8.43 -9.63 -16.27
C SER A 106 -9.29 -9.17 -15.08
N SER A 107 -8.75 -9.17 -13.88
CA SER A 107 -9.48 -8.82 -12.65
C SER A 107 -9.99 -7.37 -12.65
N LEU A 108 -9.34 -6.48 -13.40
CA LEU A 108 -9.79 -5.12 -13.65
C LEU A 108 -9.84 -4.88 -15.17
N SER A 109 -10.92 -4.24 -15.64
CA SER A 109 -11.04 -3.91 -17.06
C SER A 109 -9.97 -2.91 -17.51
N ASN A 110 -9.62 -2.94 -18.80
CA ASN A 110 -8.62 -2.02 -19.35
C ASN A 110 -9.08 -0.55 -19.26
N GLU A 111 -10.39 -0.29 -19.42
CA GLU A 111 -10.98 1.02 -19.26
C GLU A 111 -10.78 1.53 -17.83
N LYS A 112 -11.01 0.67 -16.85
CA LYS A 112 -10.81 1.01 -15.44
C LYS A 112 -9.34 1.23 -15.10
N ARG A 113 -8.43 0.42 -15.66
CA ARG A 113 -6.97 0.63 -15.49
C ARG A 113 -6.52 2.00 -15.99
N LYS A 114 -7.06 2.45 -17.14
CA LYS A 114 -6.76 3.77 -17.73
C LYS A 114 -7.23 4.95 -16.86
N GLU A 115 -8.24 4.76 -16.02
CA GLU A 115 -8.64 5.79 -15.07
C GLU A 115 -7.57 6.06 -14.00
N TYR A 116 -6.66 5.11 -13.77
CA TYR A 116 -5.57 5.16 -12.81
C TYR A 116 -4.19 5.36 -13.46
N ASP A 117 -4.15 5.57 -14.75
CA ASP A 117 -2.99 5.98 -15.56
C ASP A 117 -3.25 7.42 -16.00
N GLN A 118 -3.06 8.38 -15.08
CA GLN A 118 -3.48 9.77 -15.29
C GLN A 118 -2.54 10.54 -16.22
N ASP A 119 -1.28 10.13 -16.31
CA ASP A 119 -0.30 10.75 -17.21
C ASP A 119 -0.19 10.04 -18.57
N GLY A 120 -0.84 8.87 -18.71
CA GLY A 120 -0.91 8.13 -19.97
C GLY A 120 0.38 7.39 -20.33
N ASP A 121 1.22 7.11 -19.35
CA ASP A 121 2.52 6.45 -19.56
C ASP A 121 2.42 4.92 -19.70
N GLY A 122 1.23 4.35 -19.52
CA GLY A 122 0.96 2.91 -19.62
C GLY A 122 1.15 2.16 -18.31
N TYR A 123 1.25 2.87 -17.20
CA TYR A 123 1.27 2.30 -15.86
C TYR A 123 0.11 2.83 -15.02
N ILE A 124 -0.34 2.01 -14.07
CA ILE A 124 -1.20 2.47 -12.98
C ILE A 124 -0.33 3.31 -12.04
N ASP A 125 -0.68 4.58 -11.80
CA ASP A 125 0.12 5.54 -11.06
C ASP A 125 0.43 5.11 -9.62
N ALA A 126 -0.54 4.49 -8.95
CA ALA A 126 -0.35 3.90 -7.63
C ALA A 126 -1.26 2.70 -7.41
N THR A 127 -0.67 1.55 -7.13
CA THR A 127 -1.38 0.33 -6.75
C THR A 127 -1.04 -0.03 -5.31
N ILE A 128 -2.06 -0.32 -4.51
CA ILE A 128 -1.90 -0.72 -3.12
C ILE A 128 -2.45 -2.14 -2.96
N PHE A 129 -1.55 -3.12 -2.79
CA PHE A 129 -1.93 -4.50 -2.48
C PHE A 129 -2.06 -4.67 -0.98
N ILE A 130 -3.27 -5.07 -0.54
CA ILE A 130 -3.56 -5.38 0.86
C ILE A 130 -3.84 -6.87 0.97
N TYR A 131 -3.02 -7.58 1.71
CA TYR A 131 -3.14 -9.02 1.97
C TYR A 131 -3.65 -9.30 3.39
N LEU A 132 -4.18 -10.53 3.64
CA LEU A 132 -4.74 -10.95 4.92
C LEU A 132 -3.70 -11.52 5.91
N PRO A 133 -2.64 -12.26 5.49
CA PRO A 133 -1.67 -12.79 6.42
C PRO A 133 -1.14 -11.75 7.39
N LYS A 134 -1.09 -12.13 8.67
CA LYS A 134 -0.61 -11.24 9.73
C LYS A 134 0.92 -11.21 9.78
N PRO A 135 1.56 -10.02 9.77
CA PRO A 135 2.99 -9.91 9.99
C PRO A 135 3.39 -10.43 11.38
N THR A 136 4.47 -11.17 11.41
CA THR A 136 5.11 -11.68 12.63
C THR A 136 6.63 -11.56 12.49
N ASN A 137 7.38 -11.67 13.58
CA ASN A 137 8.84 -11.64 13.51
C ASN A 137 9.43 -12.73 12.61
N SER A 138 8.72 -13.86 12.43
CA SER A 138 9.18 -14.98 11.60
C SER A 138 8.88 -14.84 10.12
N ASN A 139 7.95 -13.99 9.73
CA ASN A 139 7.53 -13.79 8.33
C ASN A 139 7.63 -12.34 7.85
N ALA A 140 8.21 -11.45 8.67
CA ALA A 140 8.28 -10.02 8.38
C ALA A 140 8.99 -9.69 7.05
N ASP A 141 9.93 -10.53 6.62
CA ASP A 141 10.61 -10.36 5.33
C ASP A 141 9.67 -10.59 4.11
N THR A 142 8.50 -11.17 4.33
CA THR A 142 7.48 -11.44 3.30
C THR A 142 6.22 -10.60 3.52
N PHE A 143 5.75 -10.51 4.78
CA PHE A 143 4.48 -9.92 5.15
C PHE A 143 4.62 -8.67 6.04
N TRP A 144 5.55 -7.80 5.72
CA TRP A 144 5.62 -6.44 6.28
C TRP A 144 5.02 -5.44 5.30
N ALA A 145 5.12 -4.14 5.61
CA ALA A 145 4.76 -3.08 4.67
C ALA A 145 6.01 -2.58 3.95
N TRP A 146 5.89 -2.33 2.65
CA TRP A 146 6.90 -1.66 1.84
C TRP A 146 6.33 -1.15 0.52
N CYS A 147 7.08 -0.28 -0.14
CA CYS A 147 6.86 0.10 -1.53
C CYS A 147 7.95 -0.48 -2.43
N TYR A 148 7.56 -0.80 -3.65
CA TYR A 148 8.47 -1.32 -4.67
C TYR A 148 8.04 -0.88 -6.06
N ALA A 149 8.99 -0.87 -7.01
CA ALA A 149 8.72 -0.58 -8.42
C ALA A 149 8.92 -1.87 -9.23
N ASN A 150 7.82 -2.39 -9.78
CA ASN A 150 7.84 -3.55 -10.66
C ASN A 150 8.45 -3.20 -12.02
N SER A 151 9.07 -4.18 -12.67
CA SER A 151 9.66 -4.05 -14.01
C SER A 151 8.71 -4.42 -15.15
N ASN A 152 7.40 -4.41 -14.93
CA ASN A 152 6.42 -4.64 -15.98
C ASN A 152 6.63 -3.67 -17.15
N THR A 153 6.29 -4.12 -18.36
CA THR A 153 6.34 -3.27 -19.55
C THR A 153 5.12 -2.35 -19.58
N ALA A 154 5.35 -1.08 -19.85
CA ALA A 154 4.29 -0.10 -20.05
C ALA A 154 3.38 -0.46 -21.23
N ASP A 155 2.08 -0.37 -21.04
CA ASP A 155 1.08 -0.57 -22.08
C ASP A 155 -0.11 0.39 -21.90
N PRO A 156 -0.17 1.49 -22.66
CA PRO A 156 -1.30 2.43 -22.57
C PRO A 156 -2.65 1.83 -22.92
N SER A 157 -2.68 0.67 -23.59
CA SER A 157 -3.93 -0.06 -23.88
C SER A 157 -4.42 -0.89 -22.70
N LYS A 158 -3.48 -1.34 -21.86
CA LYS A 158 -3.70 -2.13 -20.64
C LYS A 158 -2.69 -1.73 -19.56
N PRO A 159 -2.85 -0.57 -18.90
CA PRO A 159 -1.89 -0.09 -17.91
C PRO A 159 -1.52 -1.16 -16.87
N ALA A 160 -0.21 -1.34 -16.70
CA ALA A 160 0.36 -2.35 -15.82
C ALA A 160 0.70 -1.75 -14.44
N VAL A 161 0.86 -2.60 -13.44
CA VAL A 161 1.41 -2.17 -12.15
C VAL A 161 2.89 -1.81 -12.34
N ASN A 162 3.28 -0.65 -11.81
CA ASN A 162 4.68 -0.23 -11.68
C ASN A 162 5.00 0.04 -10.22
N ASN A 163 4.74 1.24 -9.72
CA ASN A 163 4.91 1.53 -8.31
C ASN A 163 3.75 0.98 -7.49
N TYR A 164 4.07 0.27 -6.44
CA TYR A 164 3.04 -0.32 -5.60
C TYR A 164 3.45 -0.38 -4.13
N MET A 165 2.44 -0.34 -3.27
CA MET A 165 2.54 -0.69 -1.85
C MET A 165 2.14 -2.15 -1.67
N TRP A 166 2.81 -2.82 -0.73
CA TRP A 166 2.48 -4.14 -0.22
C TRP A 166 2.31 -4.05 1.30
N ALA A 167 1.10 -4.31 1.82
CA ALA A 167 0.82 -4.15 3.24
C ALA A 167 -0.28 -5.09 3.72
N SER A 168 -0.22 -5.49 4.99
CA SER A 168 -1.24 -6.33 5.62
C SER A 168 -2.50 -5.54 5.99
N TYR A 169 -3.65 -6.21 5.90
CA TYR A 169 -4.88 -5.72 6.51
C TYR A 169 -4.75 -5.54 8.04
N ASP A 170 -3.91 -6.34 8.70
CA ASP A 170 -3.74 -6.29 10.16
C ASP A 170 -3.20 -4.94 10.66
N PHE A 171 -2.53 -4.17 9.81
CA PHE A 171 -2.08 -2.80 10.16
C PHE A 171 -3.22 -1.84 10.50
N ILE A 172 -4.46 -2.14 10.12
CA ILE A 172 -5.66 -1.42 10.59
C ILE A 172 -5.83 -1.51 12.11
N ASN A 173 -5.34 -2.60 12.71
CA ASN A 173 -5.43 -2.86 14.15
C ASN A 173 -4.13 -2.55 14.88
N ASP A 174 -3.27 -1.69 14.33
CA ASP A 174 -1.94 -1.43 14.87
C ASP A 174 -1.99 -1.06 16.36
N SER A 175 -1.69 -2.06 17.19
CA SER A 175 -1.69 -1.95 18.63
C SER A 175 -0.50 -1.15 19.17
N TYR A 176 0.53 -0.94 18.33
CA TYR A 176 1.73 -0.21 18.72
C TYR A 176 1.42 1.27 18.94
N VAL A 177 0.71 1.88 18.02
CA VAL A 177 0.28 3.28 18.15
C VAL A 177 -0.70 3.46 19.30
N LYS A 178 -1.52 2.45 19.61
CA LYS A 178 -2.51 2.49 20.69
C LYS A 178 -1.91 2.59 22.08
N THR A 179 -0.73 2.03 22.29
CA THR A 179 -0.11 1.97 23.64
C THR A 179 0.85 3.10 23.92
N GLU A 180 1.47 3.68 22.92
CA GLU A 180 2.54 4.65 23.07
C GLU A 180 2.08 6.12 22.95
N LEU A 181 1.09 6.40 22.12
CA LEU A 181 0.69 7.76 21.80
C LEU A 181 -0.73 8.15 22.24
N PHE A 182 -1.64 7.19 22.38
CA PHE A 182 -3.05 7.48 22.67
C PHE A 182 -3.66 6.46 23.63
N GLU A 183 -4.24 6.92 24.73
CA GLU A 183 -4.93 6.04 25.71
C GLU A 183 -6.18 5.38 25.15
N THR A 184 -6.86 6.00 24.20
CA THR A 184 -8.05 5.44 23.51
C THR A 184 -8.19 5.99 22.11
N LEU A 185 -8.36 5.10 21.13
CA LEU A 185 -8.65 5.46 19.75
C LEU A 185 -10.14 5.30 19.44
N PRO A 186 -10.82 6.32 18.92
CA PRO A 186 -12.29 6.35 18.88
C PRO A 186 -12.93 5.34 17.90
N SER A 187 -12.29 5.00 16.78
CA SER A 187 -12.92 4.19 15.73
C SER A 187 -12.36 2.78 15.57
N GLY A 188 -11.19 2.50 16.09
CA GLY A 188 -10.51 1.21 15.91
C GLY A 188 -9.96 0.96 14.49
N ILE A 189 -9.99 1.95 13.59
CA ILE A 189 -9.37 1.92 12.26
C ILE A 189 -8.13 2.79 12.30
N GLU A 190 -6.98 2.18 12.12
CA GLU A 190 -5.68 2.83 12.11
C GLU A 190 -5.10 2.86 10.69
N ALA A 191 -4.65 4.03 10.23
CA ALA A 191 -4.07 4.19 8.89
C ALA A 191 -2.58 4.56 8.91
N HIS A 192 -1.94 4.61 10.07
CA HIS A 192 -0.57 5.09 10.23
C HIS A 192 0.43 4.41 9.28
N THR A 193 0.45 3.08 9.22
CA THR A 193 1.35 2.35 8.30
C THR A 193 1.05 2.67 6.84
N TYR A 194 -0.22 2.73 6.46
CA TYR A 194 -0.61 3.08 5.08
C TYR A 194 -0.25 4.53 4.72
N ILE A 195 -0.32 5.46 5.67
CA ILE A 195 0.14 6.86 5.49
C ILE A 195 1.65 6.87 5.24
N HIS A 196 2.43 6.14 6.04
CA HIS A 196 3.88 6.03 5.89
C HIS A 196 4.26 5.52 4.50
N GLU A 197 3.72 4.38 4.10
CA GLU A 197 4.02 3.76 2.80
C GLU A 197 3.53 4.62 1.62
N THR A 198 2.41 5.34 1.77
CA THR A 198 1.94 6.28 0.74
C THR A 198 2.93 7.44 0.56
N GLY A 199 3.62 7.84 1.63
CA GLY A 199 4.72 8.81 1.55
C GLY A 199 5.81 8.34 0.57
N HIS A 200 6.16 7.06 0.58
CA HIS A 200 7.13 6.51 -0.39
C HIS A 200 6.59 6.55 -1.83
N LEU A 201 5.32 6.29 -2.06
CA LEU A 201 4.71 6.44 -3.40
C LEU A 201 4.74 7.89 -3.89
N LEU A 202 4.74 8.87 -2.99
CA LEU A 202 4.92 10.30 -3.28
C LEU A 202 6.41 10.72 -3.40
N GLY A 203 7.35 9.79 -3.24
CA GLY A 203 8.79 10.03 -3.37
C GLY A 203 9.48 10.48 -2.08
N LEU A 204 8.83 10.35 -0.91
CA LEU A 204 9.46 10.63 0.37
C LEU A 204 10.33 9.44 0.81
N ASP A 205 11.53 9.75 1.30
CA ASP A 205 12.42 8.75 1.90
C ASP A 205 12.14 8.57 3.39
N ASP A 206 12.58 7.42 3.94
CA ASP A 206 12.66 7.24 5.39
C ASP A 206 13.67 8.19 6.02
N TYR A 207 13.27 8.84 7.11
CA TYR A 207 14.13 9.78 7.86
C TYR A 207 14.92 9.12 8.98
N PHE A 208 15.14 7.81 8.94
CA PHE A 208 15.98 7.15 9.91
C PHE A 208 17.24 6.55 9.28
N CYS A 209 18.27 6.43 10.10
CA CYS A 209 19.57 5.94 9.66
C CYS A 209 19.60 4.42 9.61
N TYR A 210 19.90 3.86 8.44
CA TYR A 210 20.18 2.42 8.30
C TYR A 210 21.61 2.06 8.74
N ASP A 211 22.49 3.06 8.96
CA ASP A 211 23.84 2.86 9.44
C ASP A 211 23.91 2.92 10.97
N SER A 212 24.04 1.77 11.59
CA SER A 212 24.21 1.66 13.05
C SER A 212 25.50 2.30 13.60
N ALA A 213 26.47 2.63 12.73
CA ALA A 213 27.74 3.23 13.13
C ALA A 213 27.64 4.76 13.32
N THR A 214 26.64 5.42 12.75
CA THR A 214 26.47 6.87 12.85
C THR A 214 25.02 7.30 13.09
N PRO A 215 24.37 6.81 14.17
CA PRO A 215 22.92 7.00 14.37
C PRO A 215 22.48 8.47 14.56
N TRP A 216 23.41 9.39 14.79
CA TRP A 216 23.14 10.79 15.06
C TRP A 216 23.30 11.72 13.85
N ASN A 217 23.76 11.21 12.72
CA ASN A 217 24.01 11.99 11.50
C ASN A 217 22.86 11.92 10.49
N CYS A 218 21.70 11.40 10.88
CA CYS A 218 20.56 11.28 9.99
C CYS A 218 19.73 12.56 10.02
N ALA A 219 19.41 13.07 8.84
CA ALA A 219 18.45 14.18 8.71
C ALA A 219 17.14 13.78 9.40
N GLY A 220 16.66 14.59 10.32
CA GLY A 220 15.43 14.32 11.09
C GLY A 220 15.63 13.71 12.47
N ALA A 221 16.87 13.48 12.91
CA ALA A 221 17.18 13.07 14.29
C ALA A 221 17.30 14.29 15.24
N SER A 222 16.60 15.37 14.96
CA SER A 222 16.57 16.59 15.82
C SER A 222 15.21 16.77 16.47
#